data_c0772047527dc328477403758b2ae523
#
_entry.id   c0772047527dc328477403758b2ae523
#
_cell.length_a   1.000
_cell.length_b   1.000
_cell.length_c   1.000
_cell.angle_alpha   90.00
_cell.angle_beta   90.00
_cell.angle_gamma   90.00
#
_symmetry.space_group_name_H-M   'P 1'
#
loop_
_entity.id
_entity.type
_entity.pdbx_description
1 polymer ?
#
loop_
_entity_poly.entity_id
_entity_poly.type
_entity_poly.pdbx_seq_one_letter_code
_entity_poly.pdbx_strand_id
1 'polypeptide(L)'
;MTSARGSLVPAAAWFRVSTGHQTTANQVPDVERFAAHHGYGIGLRYELSDSAWKNGGGKEYQRAVKQALADAHAGKFKVLIVWALDRIVRDDEGGAEAALRIIRLFRQAGVIVVSVQEPWLNGAGEVQDVLVAFAGWVAQRESARKSERIRNGLDRRRAEGKPVGRQPGAADKKKRKRSGYVASWEGGARRAAHNARTAAGHEEA
;
A
#
# COMPACT_ATOMS: atom_id res chain seq x y z
N MET A 1 25.87 -13.93 -38.90
CA MET A 1 26.19 -13.21 -37.64
C MET A 1 25.10 -13.57 -36.64
N THR A 2 25.35 -14.55 -35.80
CA THR A 2 24.40 -15.05 -34.80
C THR A 2 24.45 -14.11 -33.61
N SER A 3 23.42 -13.24 -33.48
CA SER A 3 23.28 -12.40 -32.29
C SER A 3 23.10 -13.29 -31.08
N ALA A 4 24.06 -13.26 -30.15
CA ALA A 4 23.95 -13.86 -28.85
C ALA A 4 22.73 -13.25 -28.16
N ARG A 5 21.64 -14.01 -28.06
CA ARG A 5 20.49 -13.64 -27.21
C ARG A 5 21.00 -13.68 -25.77
N GLY A 6 21.40 -12.53 -25.25
CA GLY A 6 21.68 -12.38 -23.83
C GLY A 6 20.48 -12.92 -23.04
N SER A 7 20.74 -13.73 -22.01
CA SER A 7 19.68 -14.26 -21.16
C SER A 7 18.92 -13.08 -20.56
N LEU A 8 17.60 -13.04 -20.76
CA LEU A 8 16.75 -12.01 -20.19
C LEU A 8 16.85 -12.06 -18.66
N VAL A 9 16.88 -10.90 -18.03
CA VAL A 9 16.86 -10.81 -16.56
C VAL A 9 15.47 -11.25 -16.07
N PRO A 10 15.38 -12.26 -15.20
CA PRO A 10 14.09 -12.72 -14.69
C PRO A 10 13.34 -11.59 -13.99
N ALA A 11 12.11 -11.34 -14.40
CA ALA A 11 11.28 -10.28 -13.86
C ALA A 11 9.88 -10.77 -13.48
N ALA A 12 9.27 -10.06 -12.56
CA ALA A 12 7.85 -10.16 -12.22
C ALA A 12 7.15 -8.84 -12.55
N ALA A 13 5.87 -8.89 -12.88
CA ALA A 13 5.04 -7.72 -13.11
C ALA A 13 3.91 -7.64 -12.08
N TRP A 14 3.65 -6.43 -11.59
CA TRP A 14 2.59 -6.15 -10.63
C TRP A 14 1.53 -5.29 -11.27
N PHE A 15 0.28 -5.77 -11.29
CA PHE A 15 -0.85 -5.12 -11.89
C PHE A 15 -1.96 -4.88 -10.88
N ARG A 16 -2.63 -3.75 -11.02
CA ARG A 16 -3.88 -3.46 -10.36
C ARG A 16 -4.98 -3.47 -11.43
N VAL A 17 -5.88 -4.45 -11.34
CA VAL A 17 -7.02 -4.62 -12.26
C VAL A 17 -8.24 -3.92 -11.69
N SER A 18 -8.74 -2.89 -12.36
CA SER A 18 -10.04 -2.31 -12.04
C SER A 18 -11.15 -3.17 -12.64
N THR A 19 -12.28 -3.31 -11.92
CA THR A 19 -13.48 -4.01 -12.41
C THR A 19 -14.17 -3.33 -13.61
N GLY A 20 -13.67 -2.17 -14.04
CA GLY A 20 -14.08 -1.47 -15.27
C GLY A 20 -13.01 -1.63 -16.34
N HIS A 21 -13.39 -2.19 -17.48
CA HIS A 21 -12.56 -2.61 -18.62
C HIS A 21 -11.53 -1.61 -19.19
N GLN A 22 -11.43 -0.39 -18.67
CA GLN A 22 -10.65 0.67 -19.32
C GLN A 22 -9.22 0.90 -18.82
N THR A 23 -8.85 0.48 -17.60
CA THR A 23 -7.56 0.88 -17.02
C THR A 23 -6.46 -0.19 -17.15
N THR A 24 -6.83 -1.45 -17.28
CA THR A 24 -5.87 -2.56 -17.36
C THR A 24 -5.37 -2.76 -18.80
N ALA A 25 -6.23 -2.48 -19.78
CA ALA A 25 -5.88 -2.62 -21.20
C ALA A 25 -4.65 -1.79 -21.62
N ASN A 26 -4.39 -0.67 -20.91
CA ASN A 26 -3.24 0.18 -21.20
C ASN A 26 -1.99 -0.16 -20.40
N GLN A 27 -2.13 -0.73 -19.18
CA GLN A 27 -0.99 -1.02 -18.32
C GLN A 27 -0.16 -2.21 -18.80
N VAL A 28 -0.81 -3.28 -19.24
CA VAL A 28 -0.12 -4.52 -19.65
C VAL A 28 0.79 -4.28 -20.85
N PRO A 29 0.33 -3.65 -21.97
CA PRO A 29 1.19 -3.37 -23.12
C PRO A 29 2.37 -2.47 -22.80
N ASP A 30 2.17 -1.47 -21.92
CA ASP A 30 3.24 -0.56 -21.52
C ASP A 30 4.31 -1.27 -20.70
N VAL A 31 3.91 -2.10 -19.74
CA VAL A 31 4.82 -2.91 -18.92
C VAL A 31 5.58 -3.93 -19.78
N GLU A 32 4.90 -4.59 -20.73
CA GLU A 32 5.54 -5.55 -21.64
C GLU A 32 6.56 -4.86 -22.57
N ARG A 33 6.20 -3.70 -23.11
CA ARG A 33 7.10 -2.88 -23.94
C ARG A 33 8.31 -2.41 -23.15
N PHE A 34 8.08 -1.93 -21.93
CA PHE A 34 9.14 -1.55 -21.00
C PHE A 34 10.08 -2.73 -20.71
N ALA A 35 9.53 -3.89 -20.38
CA ALA A 35 10.31 -5.09 -20.11
C ALA A 35 11.15 -5.51 -21.32
N ALA A 36 10.56 -5.53 -22.50
CA ALA A 36 11.27 -5.87 -23.74
C ALA A 36 12.42 -4.90 -24.03
N HIS A 37 12.19 -3.58 -23.84
CA HIS A 37 13.20 -2.55 -24.05
C HIS A 37 14.42 -2.70 -23.11
N HIS A 38 14.18 -3.11 -21.86
CA HIS A 38 15.23 -3.24 -20.84
C HIS A 38 15.81 -4.66 -20.72
N GLY A 39 15.42 -5.60 -21.58
CA GLY A 39 15.90 -6.96 -21.53
C GLY A 39 15.37 -7.78 -20.35
N TYR A 40 14.20 -7.46 -19.83
CA TYR A 40 13.54 -8.18 -18.74
C TYR A 40 12.61 -9.25 -19.29
N GLY A 41 12.67 -10.47 -18.71
CA GLY A 41 11.78 -11.58 -19.01
C GLY A 41 10.72 -11.73 -17.93
N ILE A 42 9.47 -11.35 -18.22
CA ILE A 42 8.37 -11.45 -17.27
C ILE A 42 7.95 -12.93 -17.15
N GLY A 43 8.34 -13.58 -16.06
CA GLY A 43 7.99 -14.97 -15.74
C GLY A 43 6.83 -15.08 -14.74
N LEU A 44 6.58 -14.04 -13.94
CA LEU A 44 5.52 -14.01 -12.92
C LEU A 44 4.67 -12.76 -13.05
N ARG A 45 3.37 -12.89 -12.77
CA ARG A 45 2.43 -11.77 -12.74
C ARG A 45 1.63 -11.81 -11.44
N TYR A 46 1.55 -10.67 -10.76
CA TYR A 46 0.71 -10.47 -9.58
C TYR A 46 -0.41 -9.50 -9.96
N GLU A 47 -1.63 -10.00 -9.98
CA GLU A 47 -2.80 -9.22 -10.36
C GLU A 47 -3.74 -9.07 -9.17
N LEU A 48 -4.10 -7.82 -8.84
CA LEU A 48 -5.02 -7.51 -7.76
C LEU A 48 -6.23 -6.77 -8.28
N SER A 49 -7.41 -7.22 -7.89
CA SER A 49 -8.65 -6.56 -8.24
C SER A 49 -8.88 -5.28 -7.42
N ASP A 50 -9.55 -4.27 -8.01
CA ASP A 50 -9.95 -3.05 -7.30
C ASP A 50 -10.85 -3.32 -6.08
N SER A 51 -11.59 -4.42 -6.09
CA SER A 51 -12.39 -4.86 -4.93
C SER A 51 -11.51 -5.22 -3.73
N ALA A 52 -10.29 -5.72 -3.98
CA ALA A 52 -9.28 -5.95 -2.96
C ALA A 52 -8.82 -4.65 -2.27
N TRP A 53 -9.00 -3.49 -2.94
CA TRP A 53 -8.63 -2.19 -2.39
C TRP A 53 -9.75 -1.54 -1.55
N LYS A 54 -11.01 -1.59 -2.01
CA LYS A 54 -12.09 -0.73 -1.48
C LYS A 54 -12.85 -1.29 -0.28
N ASN A 55 -12.95 -2.61 -0.11
CA ASN A 55 -13.88 -3.23 0.82
C ASN A 55 -13.24 -4.03 1.96
N GLY A 56 -12.18 -3.50 2.58
CA GLY A 56 -11.45 -4.24 3.60
C GLY A 56 -10.59 -5.38 3.02
N GLY A 57 -10.33 -5.37 1.71
CA GLY A 57 -9.51 -6.29 0.95
C GLY A 57 -8.02 -6.30 1.30
N GLY A 58 -7.65 -5.66 2.43
CA GLY A 58 -6.30 -5.70 2.98
C GLY A 58 -5.70 -7.10 3.06
N LYS A 59 -6.52 -8.12 3.24
CA LYS A 59 -6.06 -9.51 3.30
C LYS A 59 -5.55 -10.04 1.95
N GLU A 60 -6.24 -9.72 0.86
CA GLU A 60 -5.84 -10.14 -0.50
C GLU A 60 -4.55 -9.43 -0.91
N TYR A 61 -4.49 -8.12 -0.75
CA TYR A 61 -3.29 -7.34 -0.97
C TYR A 61 -2.10 -7.84 -0.13
N GLN A 62 -2.29 -8.03 1.18
CA GLN A 62 -1.25 -8.54 2.07
C GLN A 62 -0.77 -9.93 1.67
N ARG A 63 -1.68 -10.82 1.22
CA ARG A 63 -1.31 -12.13 0.69
C ARG A 63 -0.46 -12.01 -0.57
N ALA A 64 -0.85 -11.15 -1.51
CA ALA A 64 -0.10 -10.94 -2.74
C ALA A 64 1.30 -10.36 -2.47
N VAL A 65 1.42 -9.35 -1.61
CA VAL A 65 2.72 -8.79 -1.19
C VAL A 65 3.58 -9.87 -0.50
N LYS A 66 2.99 -10.64 0.41
CA LYS A 66 3.70 -11.74 1.10
C LYS A 66 4.15 -12.81 0.12
N GLN A 67 3.32 -13.19 -0.84
CA GLN A 67 3.65 -14.16 -1.88
C GLN A 67 4.79 -13.64 -2.77
N ALA A 68 4.69 -12.39 -3.24
CA ALA A 68 5.72 -11.79 -4.07
C ALA A 68 7.07 -11.68 -3.34
N LEU A 69 7.06 -11.33 -2.05
CA LEU A 69 8.28 -11.32 -1.22
C LEU A 69 8.86 -12.73 -1.02
N ALA A 70 8.02 -13.74 -0.81
CA ALA A 70 8.47 -15.13 -0.71
C ALA A 70 9.12 -15.61 -2.01
N ASP A 71 8.54 -15.27 -3.17
CA ASP A 71 9.07 -15.59 -4.49
C ASP A 71 10.37 -14.81 -4.77
N ALA A 72 10.48 -13.57 -4.29
CA ALA A 72 11.71 -12.77 -4.34
C ALA A 72 12.85 -13.42 -3.53
N HIS A 73 12.57 -13.80 -2.28
CA HIS A 73 13.54 -14.51 -1.43
C HIS A 73 13.94 -15.87 -2.01
N ALA A 74 13.03 -16.54 -2.70
CA ALA A 74 13.33 -17.77 -3.43
C ALA A 74 14.13 -17.53 -4.74
N GLY A 75 14.45 -16.29 -5.08
CA GLY A 75 15.24 -15.93 -6.25
C GLY A 75 14.54 -16.14 -7.59
N LYS A 76 13.19 -16.26 -7.61
CA LYS A 76 12.43 -16.53 -8.84
C LYS A 76 12.47 -15.36 -9.83
N PHE A 77 12.75 -14.15 -9.37
CA PHE A 77 12.95 -12.96 -10.20
C PHE A 77 13.93 -12.00 -9.53
N LYS A 78 14.50 -11.08 -10.33
CA LYS A 78 15.44 -10.05 -9.88
C LYS A 78 14.90 -8.64 -10.03
N VAL A 79 13.84 -8.48 -10.82
CA VAL A 79 13.20 -7.20 -11.11
C VAL A 79 11.70 -7.32 -10.90
N LEU A 80 11.12 -6.40 -10.14
CA LEU A 80 9.68 -6.22 -10.03
C LEU A 80 9.27 -4.98 -10.81
N ILE A 81 8.49 -5.16 -11.86
CA ILE A 81 8.02 -4.08 -12.73
C ILE A 81 6.64 -3.66 -12.30
N VAL A 82 6.46 -2.37 -11.98
CA VAL A 82 5.16 -1.76 -11.72
C VAL A 82 4.84 -0.73 -12.80
N TRP A 83 3.58 -0.54 -13.15
CA TRP A 83 3.21 0.52 -14.09
C TRP A 83 3.40 1.90 -13.47
N ALA A 84 3.00 2.09 -12.20
CA ALA A 84 3.21 3.28 -11.39
C ALA A 84 3.28 2.90 -9.90
N LEU A 85 3.94 3.72 -9.08
CA LEU A 85 4.14 3.44 -7.65
C LEU A 85 2.84 3.38 -6.85
N ASP A 86 1.82 4.14 -7.24
CA ASP A 86 0.49 4.10 -6.63
C ASP A 86 -0.23 2.75 -6.86
N ARG A 87 0.28 1.91 -7.78
CA ARG A 87 -0.25 0.57 -8.05
C ARG A 87 0.27 -0.49 -7.09
N ILE A 88 1.40 -0.25 -6.44
CA ILE A 88 1.98 -1.22 -5.51
C ILE A 88 1.55 -0.99 -4.06
N VAL A 89 0.96 0.16 -3.75
CA VAL A 89 0.49 0.52 -2.40
C VAL A 89 -1.00 0.79 -2.37
N ARG A 90 -1.58 0.70 -1.18
CA ARG A 90 -2.97 1.09 -0.95
C ARG A 90 -3.07 2.57 -0.57
N ASP A 91 -4.13 3.23 -1.03
CA ASP A 91 -4.39 4.65 -0.76
C ASP A 91 -4.55 4.97 0.75
N ASP A 92 -4.98 3.98 1.54
CA ASP A 92 -5.20 4.08 2.99
C ASP A 92 -3.96 3.76 3.84
N GLU A 93 -2.86 3.29 3.24
CA GLU A 93 -1.65 2.89 3.95
C GLU A 93 -0.53 3.95 4.03
N GLY A 94 -0.80 5.20 3.66
CA GLY A 94 0.17 6.29 3.78
C GLY A 94 0.93 6.63 2.49
N GLY A 95 0.37 6.30 1.33
CA GLY A 95 0.84 6.80 0.03
C GLY A 95 2.33 6.51 -0.23
N ALA A 96 3.12 7.55 -0.44
CA ALA A 96 4.53 7.43 -0.80
C ALA A 96 5.38 6.72 0.27
N GLU A 97 5.09 6.87 1.56
CA GLU A 97 5.83 6.20 2.64
C GLU A 97 5.64 4.67 2.58
N ALA A 98 4.40 4.23 2.33
CA ALA A 98 4.12 2.81 2.15
C ALA A 98 4.81 2.24 0.90
N ALA A 99 4.85 2.99 -0.22
CA ALA A 99 5.59 2.61 -1.42
C ALA A 99 7.07 2.39 -1.12
N LEU A 100 7.69 3.35 -0.42
CA LEU A 100 9.10 3.27 -0.06
C LEU A 100 9.40 2.08 0.86
N ARG A 101 8.50 1.78 1.80
CA ARG A 101 8.62 0.59 2.67
C ARG A 101 8.62 -0.70 1.84
N ILE A 102 7.71 -0.82 0.89
CA ILE A 102 7.63 -2.01 0.03
C ILE A 102 8.87 -2.12 -0.86
N ILE A 103 9.32 -1.02 -1.47
CA ILE A 103 10.56 -1.00 -2.27
C ILE A 103 11.75 -1.51 -1.44
N ARG A 104 11.89 -1.05 -0.18
CA ARG A 104 12.96 -1.51 0.71
C ARG A 104 12.87 -3.01 1.01
N LEU A 105 11.65 -3.54 1.23
CA LEU A 105 11.46 -4.98 1.48
C LEU A 105 11.89 -5.82 0.28
N PHE A 106 11.52 -5.43 -0.95
CA PHE A 106 11.98 -6.13 -2.15
C PHE A 106 13.49 -6.02 -2.35
N ARG A 107 14.08 -4.85 -2.06
CA ARG A 107 15.52 -4.66 -2.13
C ARG A 107 16.26 -5.55 -1.13
N GLN A 108 15.77 -5.70 0.10
CA GLN A 108 16.32 -6.64 1.09
C GLN A 108 16.26 -8.10 0.62
N ALA A 109 15.28 -8.43 -0.23
CA ALA A 109 15.17 -9.73 -0.90
C ALA A 109 16.03 -9.82 -2.18
N GLY A 110 16.86 -8.82 -2.48
CA GLY A 110 17.72 -8.79 -3.67
C GLY A 110 16.99 -8.49 -4.97
N VAL A 111 15.82 -7.87 -4.90
CA VAL A 111 14.97 -7.50 -6.05
C VAL A 111 14.94 -5.99 -6.22
N ILE A 112 15.15 -5.52 -7.45
CA ILE A 112 15.01 -4.11 -7.83
C ILE A 112 13.57 -3.85 -8.25
N VAL A 113 12.94 -2.81 -7.69
CA VAL A 113 11.63 -2.35 -8.14
C VAL A 113 11.85 -1.25 -9.19
N VAL A 114 11.22 -1.41 -10.35
CA VAL A 114 11.25 -0.43 -11.45
C VAL A 114 9.83 0.01 -11.81
N SER A 115 9.69 1.24 -12.26
CA SER A 115 8.39 1.80 -12.64
C SER A 115 8.42 2.33 -14.06
N VAL A 116 7.30 2.13 -14.77
CA VAL A 116 7.11 2.68 -16.13
C VAL A 116 6.87 4.19 -16.06
N GLN A 117 6.07 4.65 -15.10
CA GLN A 117 5.70 6.07 -14.98
C GLN A 117 6.70 6.90 -14.19
N GLU A 118 7.55 6.29 -13.36
CA GLU A 118 8.57 6.97 -12.57
C GLU A 118 9.98 6.55 -13.00
N PRO A 119 10.53 7.10 -14.11
CA PRO A 119 11.85 6.71 -14.61
C PRO A 119 13.01 6.95 -13.63
N TRP A 120 12.85 7.90 -12.70
CA TRP A 120 13.84 8.19 -11.66
C TRP A 120 14.03 7.00 -10.68
N LEU A 121 13.05 6.11 -10.58
CA LEU A 121 13.14 4.90 -9.76
C LEU A 121 14.01 3.82 -10.42
N ASN A 122 14.20 3.90 -11.73
CA ASN A 122 14.85 2.84 -12.52
C ASN A 122 16.38 2.94 -12.50
N GLY A 123 16.93 3.95 -11.82
CA GLY A 123 18.37 4.09 -11.59
C GLY A 123 18.89 2.98 -10.68
N ALA A 124 20.08 2.44 -10.98
CA ALA A 124 20.74 1.46 -10.14
C ALA A 124 21.64 2.12 -9.08
N GLY A 125 21.72 1.52 -7.90
CA GLY A 125 22.73 1.84 -6.90
C GLY A 125 22.37 2.98 -5.92
N GLU A 126 23.40 3.63 -5.40
CA GLU A 126 23.31 4.66 -4.34
C GLU A 126 22.43 5.86 -4.70
N VAL A 127 22.37 6.24 -5.97
CA VAL A 127 21.52 7.34 -6.46
C VAL A 127 20.04 7.03 -6.24
N GLN A 128 19.62 5.80 -6.47
CA GLN A 128 18.25 5.38 -6.20
C GLN A 128 17.91 5.48 -4.71
N ASP A 129 18.84 5.14 -3.82
CA ASP A 129 18.64 5.24 -2.37
C ASP A 129 18.43 6.69 -1.93
N VAL A 130 19.22 7.61 -2.48
CA VAL A 130 19.08 9.05 -2.22
C VAL A 130 17.73 9.56 -2.74
N LEU A 131 17.34 9.21 -3.97
CA LEU A 131 16.07 9.63 -4.55
C LEU A 131 14.88 9.06 -3.77
N VAL A 132 14.95 7.79 -3.36
CA VAL A 132 13.93 7.15 -2.51
C VAL A 132 13.84 7.83 -1.15
N ALA A 133 14.98 8.15 -0.52
CA ALA A 133 15.00 8.88 0.74
C ALA A 133 14.44 10.31 0.58
N PHE A 134 14.78 11.00 -0.48
CA PHE A 134 14.29 12.35 -0.79
C PHE A 134 12.77 12.35 -1.06
N ALA A 135 12.27 11.42 -1.86
CA ALA A 135 10.84 11.27 -2.11
C ALA A 135 10.06 11.00 -0.80
N GLY A 136 10.61 10.16 0.09
CA GLY A 136 10.05 9.94 1.43
C GLY A 136 9.99 11.19 2.28
N TRP A 137 11.06 11.98 2.27
CA TRP A 137 11.10 13.25 3.00
C TRP A 137 10.09 14.27 2.45
N VAL A 138 9.96 14.39 1.11
CA VAL A 138 8.95 15.25 0.46
C VAL A 138 7.55 14.84 0.86
N ALA A 139 7.24 13.54 0.80
CA ALA A 139 5.93 13.00 1.19
C ALA A 139 5.58 13.27 2.66
N GLN A 140 6.56 13.12 3.58
CA GLN A 140 6.38 13.48 4.98
C GLN A 140 6.08 14.97 5.17
N ARG A 141 6.80 15.85 4.44
CA ARG A 141 6.54 17.29 4.51
C ARG A 141 5.17 17.67 3.98
N GLU A 142 4.71 17.05 2.90
CA GLU A 142 3.37 17.28 2.38
C GLU A 142 2.29 16.83 3.36
N SER A 143 2.45 15.67 3.98
CA SER A 143 1.56 15.16 5.02
C SER A 143 1.53 16.09 6.24
N ALA A 144 2.69 16.55 6.72
CA ALA A 144 2.80 17.51 7.81
C ALA A 144 2.09 18.84 7.50
N ARG A 145 2.33 19.40 6.31
CA ARG A 145 1.67 20.64 5.84
C ARG A 145 0.15 20.47 5.71
N LYS A 146 -0.32 19.29 5.27
CA LYS A 146 -1.75 18.99 5.21
C LYS A 146 -2.36 18.94 6.60
N SER A 147 -1.71 18.28 7.55
CA SER A 147 -2.12 18.21 8.94
C SER A 147 -2.14 19.59 9.61
N GLU A 148 -1.13 20.41 9.37
CA GLU A 148 -1.05 21.78 9.86
C GLU A 148 -2.19 22.65 9.30
N ARG A 149 -2.46 22.60 8.00
CA ARG A 149 -3.60 23.31 7.38
C ARG A 149 -4.92 22.89 7.98
N ILE A 150 -5.11 21.60 8.27
CA ILE A 150 -6.33 21.09 8.91
C ILE A 150 -6.42 21.64 10.34
N ARG A 151 -5.36 21.59 11.14
CA ARG A 151 -5.34 22.13 12.51
C ARG A 151 -5.65 23.62 12.51
N ASN A 152 -4.94 24.40 11.71
CA ASN A 152 -5.17 25.85 11.60
C ASN A 152 -6.61 26.17 11.17
N GLY A 153 -7.18 25.38 10.26
CA GLY A 153 -8.59 25.50 9.86
C GLY A 153 -9.57 25.19 11.00
N LEU A 154 -9.27 24.16 11.81
CA LEU A 154 -10.07 23.80 12.97
C LEU A 154 -9.98 24.86 14.06
N ASP A 155 -8.78 25.40 14.33
CA ASP A 155 -8.55 26.42 15.36
C ASP A 155 -9.23 27.74 14.98
N ARG A 156 -9.16 28.13 13.71
CA ARG A 156 -9.92 29.30 13.21
C ARG A 156 -11.43 29.10 13.41
N ARG A 157 -11.96 27.93 13.08
CA ARG A 157 -13.40 27.64 13.30
C ARG A 157 -13.79 27.68 14.78
N ARG A 158 -12.91 27.21 15.69
CA ARG A 158 -13.12 27.32 17.15
C ARG A 158 -13.13 28.78 17.58
N ALA A 159 -12.19 29.60 17.11
CA ALA A 159 -12.13 31.02 17.43
C ALA A 159 -13.34 31.80 16.92
N GLU A 160 -13.92 31.37 15.78
CA GLU A 160 -15.19 31.93 15.25
C GLU A 160 -16.45 31.38 15.94
N GLY A 161 -16.33 30.59 17.00
CA GLY A 161 -17.47 29.95 17.69
C GLY A 161 -18.22 28.92 16.84
N LYS A 162 -17.64 28.49 15.69
CA LYS A 162 -18.26 27.53 14.80
C LYS A 162 -18.04 26.12 15.31
N PRO A 163 -19.02 25.23 15.22
CA PRO A 163 -18.87 23.88 15.69
C PRO A 163 -17.81 23.13 14.90
N VAL A 164 -16.95 22.39 15.62
CA VAL A 164 -15.89 21.56 15.08
C VAL A 164 -16.23 20.09 15.33
N GLY A 165 -16.21 19.30 14.29
CA GLY A 165 -16.57 17.90 14.35
C GLY A 165 -18.06 17.63 14.17
N ARG A 166 -18.50 16.45 14.63
CA ARG A 166 -19.90 16.04 14.53
C ARG A 166 -20.75 16.83 15.50
N GLN A 167 -21.85 17.37 14.99
CA GLN A 167 -22.82 18.10 15.82
C GLN A 167 -23.43 17.18 16.89
N PRO A 168 -23.65 17.67 18.13
CA PRO A 168 -24.44 16.95 19.11
C PRO A 168 -25.82 16.58 18.53
N GLY A 169 -26.23 15.33 18.70
CA GLY A 169 -27.51 14.85 18.19
C GLY A 169 -27.54 14.44 16.70
N ALA A 170 -26.47 14.64 15.94
CA ALA A 170 -26.42 14.18 14.55
C ALA A 170 -26.41 12.64 14.48
N ALA A 171 -27.47 12.04 13.90
CA ALA A 171 -27.54 10.61 13.65
C ALA A 171 -26.82 10.20 12.36
N ASP A 172 -26.21 9.03 12.34
CA ASP A 172 -25.67 8.48 11.10
C ASP A 172 -26.80 8.07 10.16
N LYS A 173 -26.82 8.63 8.95
CA LYS A 173 -27.82 8.27 7.91
C LYS A 173 -27.72 6.77 7.52
N LYS A 174 -26.59 6.13 7.73
CA LYS A 174 -26.39 4.68 7.56
C LYS A 174 -25.57 4.15 8.74
N LYS A 175 -26.01 3.03 9.36
CA LYS A 175 -25.19 2.30 10.34
C LYS A 175 -23.83 1.99 9.72
N ARG A 176 -22.75 2.52 10.30
CA ARG A 176 -21.40 2.14 9.89
C ARG A 176 -21.22 0.64 10.14
N LYS A 177 -20.85 -0.11 9.11
CA LYS A 177 -20.35 -1.46 9.33
C LYS A 177 -19.08 -1.33 10.16
N ARG A 178 -19.10 -1.78 11.42
CA ARG A 178 -17.90 -1.84 12.25
C ARG A 178 -16.89 -2.73 11.53
N SER A 179 -15.65 -2.26 11.37
CA SER A 179 -14.59 -3.13 10.85
C SER A 179 -14.45 -4.32 11.79
N GLY A 180 -14.23 -5.53 11.26
CA GLY A 180 -14.09 -6.74 12.08
C GLY A 180 -13.01 -6.63 13.15
N TYR A 181 -11.98 -5.80 12.92
CA TYR A 181 -10.91 -5.48 13.88
C TYR A 181 -11.44 -4.75 15.12
N VAL A 182 -12.22 -3.66 14.94
CA VAL A 182 -12.79 -2.89 16.07
C VAL A 182 -13.82 -3.73 16.83
N ALA A 183 -14.65 -4.49 16.10
CA ALA A 183 -15.63 -5.39 16.74
C ALA A 183 -14.96 -6.53 17.55
N SER A 184 -13.84 -7.07 17.07
CA SER A 184 -13.10 -8.12 17.80
C SER A 184 -12.40 -7.56 19.04
N TRP A 185 -11.83 -6.35 18.94
CA TRP A 185 -11.15 -5.69 20.06
C TRP A 185 -12.15 -5.29 21.17
N GLU A 186 -13.26 -4.63 20.80
CA GLU A 186 -14.31 -4.27 21.78
C GLU A 186 -14.95 -5.53 22.42
N GLY A 187 -15.17 -6.58 21.64
CA GLY A 187 -15.67 -7.86 22.14
C GLY A 187 -14.71 -8.54 23.11
N GLY A 188 -13.40 -8.48 22.83
CA GLY A 188 -12.37 -9.00 23.73
C GLY A 188 -12.28 -8.22 25.04
N ALA A 189 -12.26 -6.89 24.96
CA ALA A 189 -12.20 -6.02 26.14
C ALA A 189 -13.45 -6.15 27.03
N ARG A 190 -14.65 -6.21 26.44
CA ARG A 190 -15.89 -6.44 27.18
C ARG A 190 -15.96 -7.80 27.85
N ARG A 191 -15.45 -8.85 27.19
CA ARG A 191 -15.37 -10.21 27.73
C ARG A 191 -14.39 -10.28 28.89
N ALA A 192 -13.21 -9.64 28.76
CA ALA A 192 -12.22 -9.53 29.83
C ALA A 192 -12.78 -8.79 31.05
N ALA A 193 -13.47 -7.65 30.85
CA ALA A 193 -14.11 -6.88 31.93
C ALA A 193 -15.26 -7.65 32.60
N HIS A 194 -16.05 -8.41 31.84
CA HIS A 194 -17.09 -9.27 32.39
C HIS A 194 -16.52 -10.40 33.25
N ASN A 195 -15.49 -11.10 32.74
CA ASN A 195 -14.83 -12.18 33.46
C ASN A 195 -14.15 -11.68 34.75
N ALA A 196 -13.55 -10.48 34.75
CA ALA A 196 -12.96 -9.87 35.94
C ALA A 196 -14.02 -9.57 37.02
N ARG A 197 -15.19 -9.08 36.63
CA ARG A 197 -16.31 -8.81 37.55
C ARG A 197 -16.91 -10.07 38.13
N THR A 198 -17.05 -11.15 37.34
CA THR A 198 -17.54 -12.44 37.83
C THR A 198 -16.54 -13.14 38.76
N ALA A 199 -15.21 -13.00 38.49
CA ALA A 199 -14.19 -13.52 39.39
C ALA A 199 -14.19 -12.81 40.75
N ALA A 200 -14.31 -11.47 40.76
CA ALA A 200 -14.35 -10.68 42.01
C ALA A 200 -15.64 -10.95 42.83
N GLY A 201 -16.75 -11.29 42.19
CA GLY A 201 -18.01 -11.60 42.90
C GLY A 201 -18.06 -13.01 43.51
N HIS A 202 -17.07 -13.88 43.26
CA HIS A 202 -16.97 -15.22 43.86
C HIS A 202 -16.02 -15.29 45.07
N GLU A 203 -15.26 -14.20 45.34
CA GLU A 203 -14.41 -14.12 46.53
C GLU A 203 -15.10 -13.48 47.76
N GLU A 204 -16.32 -12.94 47.60
CA GLU A 204 -17.11 -12.34 48.71
C GLU A 204 -18.31 -13.19 49.15
N ALA A 205 -18.43 -14.45 48.72
CA ALA A 205 -19.43 -15.41 49.16
C ALA A 205 -18.76 -16.63 49.82
#